data_4500750319d65086e6849ef6eae2e6e3
#
_entry.id   4500750319d65086e6849ef6eae2e6e3
#
_cell.length_a   1.000
_cell.length_b   1.000
_cell.length_c   1.000
_cell.angle_alpha   90.00
_cell.angle_beta   90.00
_cell.angle_gamma   90.00
#
_symmetry.space_group_name_H-M   'P 1'
#
loop_
_entity.id
_entity.type
_entity.pdbx_description
1 polymer ?
#
loop_
_entity_poly.entity_id
_entity_poly.type
_entity_poly.pdbx_seq_one_letter_code
_entity_poly.pdbx_strand_id
1 'polypeptide(L)'
;MNQNITKAILPLAALSCVHGKMLAQDAARPNILYIMCDDHSMQAISAYGSPISKLAPTPNIDRLAQRGMLFRNCFVENSLSTPSRACLMTGLYSHQNGQRQLAEGIDTTKTFVPELMQKAGYETGIVGKWHMMCRPKGFDYYYILDGQGKYYNPNFCTTGNYGKYKQEMGYATTLTTQHAIEFLDHRQKDKPFCLYVHHKAPHRSWFAEPKHI
;
A
#
# COMPACT_ATOMS: atom_id res chain seq x y z
N MET A 1 -30.26 -55.15 63.94
CA MET A 1 -30.41 -53.92 63.25
C MET A 1 -29.31 -53.78 62.19
N ASN A 2 -29.60 -54.22 60.99
CA ASN A 2 -28.65 -54.19 59.86
C ASN A 2 -29.09 -53.05 58.93
N GLN A 3 -28.24 -52.03 58.78
CA GLN A 3 -28.44 -51.00 57.77
C GLN A 3 -27.59 -51.38 56.54
N ASN A 4 -28.26 -51.72 55.47
CA ASN A 4 -27.67 -51.89 54.15
C ASN A 4 -27.47 -50.52 53.50
N ILE A 5 -26.19 -50.12 53.31
CA ILE A 5 -25.82 -48.95 52.54
C ILE A 5 -25.63 -49.40 51.09
N THR A 6 -26.63 -49.08 50.24
CA THR A 6 -26.54 -49.29 48.81
C THR A 6 -25.66 -48.18 48.20
N LYS A 7 -24.48 -48.55 47.74
CA LYS A 7 -23.61 -47.63 46.99
C LYS A 7 -24.19 -47.46 45.57
N ALA A 8 -24.69 -46.28 45.27
CA ALA A 8 -25.06 -45.90 43.92
C ALA A 8 -23.78 -45.56 43.11
N ILE A 9 -23.48 -46.37 42.16
CA ILE A 9 -22.41 -46.12 41.17
C ILE A 9 -23.00 -45.24 40.06
N LEU A 10 -22.60 -43.94 40.01
CA LEU A 10 -22.87 -43.08 38.87
C LEU A 10 -21.99 -43.50 37.69
N PRO A 11 -22.51 -43.66 36.49
CA PRO A 11 -21.69 -43.89 35.32
C PRO A 11 -21.03 -42.55 34.92
N LEU A 12 -19.70 -42.58 34.87
CA LEU A 12 -18.87 -41.48 34.35
C LEU A 12 -19.11 -41.39 32.84
N ALA A 13 -19.96 -40.45 32.44
CA ALA A 13 -20.14 -40.11 31.03
C ALA A 13 -18.83 -39.58 30.48
N ALA A 14 -18.16 -40.35 29.65
CA ALA A 14 -17.01 -39.89 28.89
C ALA A 14 -17.42 -38.82 27.91
N LEU A 15 -17.08 -37.55 28.24
CA LEU A 15 -17.21 -36.41 27.35
C LEU A 15 -16.16 -36.55 26.24
N SER A 16 -16.52 -37.21 25.14
CA SER A 16 -15.68 -37.22 23.95
C SER A 16 -15.63 -35.84 23.35
N CYS A 17 -14.55 -35.10 23.62
CA CYS A 17 -14.20 -33.90 22.91
C CYS A 17 -14.01 -34.24 21.42
N VAL A 18 -15.06 -34.07 20.64
CA VAL A 18 -14.95 -34.00 19.19
C VAL A 18 -14.14 -32.75 18.86
N HIS A 19 -12.82 -32.92 18.68
CA HIS A 19 -11.99 -31.91 18.07
C HIS A 19 -12.42 -31.79 16.61
N GLY A 20 -13.49 -31.01 16.37
CA GLY A 20 -13.81 -30.51 15.06
C GLY A 20 -12.60 -29.69 14.62
N LYS A 21 -11.78 -30.23 13.72
CA LYS A 21 -10.91 -29.38 12.91
C LYS A 21 -11.86 -28.42 12.19
N MET A 22 -12.00 -27.20 12.72
CA MET A 22 -12.46 -26.11 11.91
C MET A 22 -11.44 -26.01 10.76
N LEU A 23 -11.79 -26.58 9.62
CA LEU A 23 -11.17 -26.24 8.38
C LEU A 23 -11.41 -24.74 8.27
N ALA A 24 -10.36 -23.95 8.53
CA ALA A 24 -10.36 -22.55 8.17
C ALA A 24 -10.67 -22.57 6.67
N GLN A 25 -11.90 -22.18 6.33
CA GLN A 25 -12.29 -21.98 4.96
C GLN A 25 -11.23 -21.02 4.43
N ASP A 26 -10.50 -21.41 3.38
CA ASP A 26 -9.49 -20.55 2.76
C ASP A 26 -10.18 -19.26 2.34
N ALA A 27 -10.22 -18.30 3.25
CA ALA A 27 -10.78 -16.99 2.98
C ALA A 27 -9.92 -16.42 1.86
N ALA A 28 -10.53 -16.20 0.72
CA ALA A 28 -9.84 -15.67 -0.45
C ALA A 28 -9.08 -14.41 -0.02
N ARG A 29 -7.76 -14.42 -0.18
CA ARG A 29 -6.91 -13.30 0.20
C ARG A 29 -7.31 -12.07 -0.60
N PRO A 30 -7.60 -10.92 0.03
CA PRO A 30 -8.06 -9.73 -0.67
C PRO A 30 -6.96 -9.17 -1.57
N ASN A 31 -7.35 -8.59 -2.69
CA ASN A 31 -6.47 -7.71 -3.45
C ASN A 31 -6.19 -6.44 -2.66
N ILE A 32 -4.97 -5.94 -2.75
CA ILE A 32 -4.52 -4.72 -2.05
C ILE A 32 -4.12 -3.68 -3.09
N LEU A 33 -4.82 -2.56 -3.08
CA LEU A 33 -4.46 -1.37 -3.86
C LEU A 33 -4.13 -0.23 -2.89
N TYR A 34 -2.87 0.17 -2.86
CA TYR A 34 -2.39 1.28 -2.05
C TYR A 34 -2.13 2.49 -2.94
N ILE A 35 -2.91 3.57 -2.76
CA ILE A 35 -2.76 4.82 -3.51
C ILE A 35 -2.18 5.88 -2.59
N MET A 36 -1.07 6.50 -2.98
CA MET A 36 -0.39 7.55 -2.25
C MET A 36 -0.29 8.81 -3.10
N CYS A 37 -0.68 9.95 -2.54
CA CYS A 37 -0.48 11.28 -3.11
C CYS A 37 0.64 11.99 -2.35
N ASP A 38 1.54 12.65 -3.07
CA ASP A 38 2.72 13.30 -2.49
C ASP A 38 2.37 14.74 -2.07
N ASP A 39 2.52 15.06 -0.78
CA ASP A 39 2.16 16.35 -0.17
C ASP A 39 0.67 16.72 -0.25
N HIS A 40 -0.24 15.75 -0.29
CA HIS A 40 -1.67 16.02 -0.31
C HIS A 40 -2.18 16.28 1.12
N SER A 41 -2.46 17.55 1.39
CA SER A 41 -2.97 17.98 2.70
C SER A 41 -4.37 17.43 2.98
N MET A 42 -4.61 17.02 4.22
CA MET A 42 -5.94 16.61 4.72
C MET A 42 -6.98 17.72 4.48
N GLN A 43 -6.59 18.99 4.62
CA GLN A 43 -7.47 20.14 4.39
C GLN A 43 -7.95 20.27 2.94
N ALA A 44 -7.22 19.70 1.99
CA ALA A 44 -7.58 19.69 0.57
C ALA A 44 -8.43 18.47 0.16
N ILE A 45 -8.82 17.60 1.10
CA ILE A 45 -9.70 16.45 0.87
C ILE A 45 -11.08 16.76 1.44
N SER A 46 -12.11 16.79 0.59
CA SER A 46 -13.45 17.26 0.97
C SER A 46 -14.14 16.35 2.01
N ALA A 47 -13.82 15.07 2.06
CA ALA A 47 -14.34 14.16 3.09
C ALA A 47 -14.03 14.61 4.53
N TYR A 48 -12.99 15.42 4.75
CA TYR A 48 -12.65 15.96 6.08
C TYR A 48 -13.38 17.26 6.43
N GLY A 49 -14.12 17.85 5.48
CA GLY A 49 -15.02 18.99 5.76
C GLY A 49 -14.32 20.35 5.91
N SER A 50 -13.10 20.52 5.41
CA SER A 50 -12.36 21.79 5.44
C SER A 50 -13.01 22.85 4.53
N PRO A 51 -12.92 24.16 4.87
CA PRO A 51 -13.37 25.23 3.97
C PRO A 51 -12.70 25.23 2.60
N ILE A 52 -11.42 24.87 2.51
CA ILE A 52 -10.65 24.80 1.26
C ILE A 52 -11.23 23.74 0.32
N SER A 53 -11.70 22.63 0.86
CA SER A 53 -12.25 21.53 0.07
C SER A 53 -13.56 21.89 -0.64
N LYS A 54 -14.23 22.97 -0.24
CA LYS A 54 -15.41 23.48 -0.95
C LYS A 54 -15.05 24.12 -2.30
N LEU A 55 -13.83 24.66 -2.42
CA LEU A 55 -13.33 25.25 -3.66
C LEU A 55 -12.81 24.20 -4.65
N ALA A 56 -12.28 23.09 -4.13
CA ALA A 56 -11.72 22.00 -4.92
C ALA A 56 -12.20 20.65 -4.35
N PRO A 57 -13.43 20.23 -4.64
CA PRO A 57 -13.98 18.97 -4.12
C PRO A 57 -13.24 17.75 -4.67
N THR A 58 -13.15 16.70 -3.85
CA THR A 58 -12.49 15.43 -4.19
C THR A 58 -13.48 14.27 -4.25
N PRO A 59 -14.45 14.26 -5.18
CA PRO A 59 -15.60 13.38 -5.13
C PRO A 59 -15.25 11.88 -5.20
N ASN A 60 -14.17 11.53 -5.88
CA ASN A 60 -13.73 10.15 -5.97
C ASN A 60 -13.08 9.65 -4.66
N ILE A 61 -12.32 10.50 -3.98
CA ILE A 61 -11.75 10.20 -2.66
C ILE A 61 -12.88 10.14 -1.61
N ASP A 62 -13.82 11.08 -1.67
CA ASP A 62 -14.98 11.12 -0.78
C ASP A 62 -15.83 9.85 -0.90
N ARG A 63 -15.99 9.33 -2.13
CA ARG A 63 -16.70 8.06 -2.35
C ARG A 63 -15.98 6.86 -1.70
N LEU A 64 -14.63 6.86 -1.67
CA LEU A 64 -13.88 5.84 -0.93
C LEU A 64 -14.13 5.95 0.58
N ALA A 65 -14.11 7.17 1.12
CA ALA A 65 -14.42 7.43 2.53
C ALA A 65 -15.84 6.99 2.91
N GLN A 66 -16.84 7.23 2.05
CA GLN A 66 -18.23 6.85 2.26
C GLN A 66 -18.45 5.33 2.23
N ARG A 67 -17.68 4.60 1.42
CA ARG A 67 -17.82 3.14 1.24
C ARG A 67 -16.90 2.33 2.15
N GLY A 68 -15.97 2.98 2.79
CA GLY A 68 -14.95 2.37 3.64
C GLY A 68 -14.83 3.06 4.98
N MET A 69 -13.61 3.37 5.40
CA MET A 69 -13.30 3.99 6.68
C MET A 69 -12.52 5.29 6.46
N LEU A 70 -12.93 6.36 7.14
CA LEU A 70 -12.22 7.64 7.18
C LEU A 70 -11.41 7.73 8.49
N PHE A 71 -10.09 7.71 8.38
CA PHE A 71 -9.19 7.88 9.52
C PHE A 71 -9.02 9.37 9.83
N ARG A 72 -9.41 9.80 11.03
CA ARG A 72 -9.25 11.19 11.48
C ARG A 72 -7.95 11.43 12.24
N ASN A 73 -7.37 10.37 12.80
CA ASN A 73 -6.13 10.40 13.56
C ASN A 73 -5.18 9.35 12.96
N CYS A 74 -4.47 9.74 11.91
CA CYS A 74 -3.43 8.95 11.29
C CYS A 74 -2.14 9.78 11.28
N PHE A 75 -1.07 9.20 11.79
CA PHE A 75 0.22 9.88 11.99
C PHE A 75 1.29 9.25 11.10
N VAL A 76 2.25 10.04 10.69
CA VAL A 76 3.42 9.58 9.94
C VAL A 76 4.65 9.56 10.85
N GLU A 77 5.50 8.56 10.70
CA GLU A 77 6.74 8.42 11.47
C GLU A 77 7.81 9.41 11.02
N ASN A 78 7.74 9.83 9.77
CA ASN A 78 8.62 10.86 9.20
C ASN A 78 7.88 11.56 8.05
N SER A 79 7.84 12.89 8.08
CA SER A 79 7.08 13.70 7.10
C SER A 79 7.84 13.97 5.80
N LEU A 80 9.15 13.69 5.72
CA LEU A 80 9.90 13.83 4.48
C LEU A 80 9.62 12.68 3.52
N SER A 81 9.56 12.97 2.22
CA SER A 81 9.17 12.05 1.16
C SER A 81 9.91 10.69 1.20
N THR A 82 11.25 10.71 1.09
CA THR A 82 12.05 9.47 1.06
C THR A 82 11.99 8.70 2.39
N PRO A 83 12.18 9.33 3.55
CA PRO A 83 12.03 8.64 4.84
C PRO A 83 10.63 8.08 5.07
N SER A 84 9.57 8.81 4.74
CA SER A 84 8.19 8.32 4.82
C SER A 84 7.98 7.06 3.99
N ARG A 85 8.48 7.05 2.77
CA ARG A 85 8.40 5.87 1.87
C ARG A 85 9.20 4.70 2.41
N ALA A 86 10.37 4.95 3.01
CA ALA A 86 11.17 3.91 3.65
C ALA A 86 10.44 3.29 4.86
N CYS A 87 9.80 4.10 5.70
CA CYS A 87 8.96 3.60 6.79
C CYS A 87 7.79 2.75 6.27
N LEU A 88 7.10 3.22 5.23
CA LEU A 88 6.01 2.47 4.58
C LEU A 88 6.49 1.13 4.02
N MET A 89 7.65 1.11 3.36
CA MET A 89 8.17 -0.10 2.71
C MET A 89 8.73 -1.12 3.71
N THR A 90 9.17 -0.71 4.89
CA THR A 90 9.81 -1.61 5.86
C THR A 90 8.99 -1.86 7.12
N GLY A 91 8.00 -1.02 7.42
CA GLY A 91 7.30 -1.02 8.71
C GLY A 91 8.19 -0.61 9.89
N LEU A 92 9.35 0.03 9.63
CA LEU A 92 10.34 0.42 10.62
C LEU A 92 10.46 1.94 10.69
N TYR A 93 10.72 2.47 11.88
CA TYR A 93 11.06 3.88 12.05
C TYR A 93 12.34 4.26 11.31
N SER A 94 12.48 5.53 10.94
CA SER A 94 13.61 6.05 10.15
C SER A 94 14.98 5.72 10.73
N HIS A 95 15.13 5.74 12.07
CA HIS A 95 16.38 5.39 12.74
C HIS A 95 16.72 3.89 12.66
N GLN A 96 15.72 3.04 12.43
CA GLN A 96 15.87 1.58 12.32
C GLN A 96 16.10 1.13 10.87
N ASN A 97 15.48 1.84 9.90
CA ASN A 97 15.61 1.52 8.48
C ASN A 97 16.76 2.28 7.79
N GLY A 98 17.45 3.19 8.50
CA GLY A 98 18.60 3.95 8.01
C GLY A 98 18.26 5.21 7.20
N GLN A 99 17.01 5.39 6.77
CA GLN A 99 16.58 6.53 5.93
C GLN A 99 15.97 7.64 6.79
N ARG A 100 16.81 8.52 7.36
CA ARG A 100 16.37 9.61 8.23
C ARG A 100 16.14 10.92 7.48
N GLN A 101 16.84 11.11 6.37
CA GLN A 101 16.85 12.32 5.54
C GLN A 101 16.78 11.97 4.05
N LEU A 102 16.56 12.96 3.19
CA LEU A 102 16.40 12.76 1.75
C LEU A 102 17.64 12.14 1.08
N ALA A 103 18.84 12.53 1.50
CA ALA A 103 20.10 12.10 0.90
C ALA A 103 20.70 10.83 1.53
N GLU A 104 20.10 10.31 2.61
CA GLU A 104 20.51 9.03 3.19
C GLU A 104 19.93 7.86 2.41
N GLY A 105 20.60 6.71 2.43
CA GLY A 105 20.10 5.48 1.82
C GLY A 105 19.40 4.60 2.84
N ILE A 106 18.32 3.95 2.40
CA ILE A 106 17.70 2.91 3.20
C ILE A 106 18.62 1.70 3.35
N ASP A 107 18.62 1.07 4.51
CA ASP A 107 19.29 -0.21 4.71
C ASP A 107 18.58 -1.32 3.91
N THR A 108 19.13 -1.65 2.76
CA THR A 108 18.56 -2.66 1.85
C THR A 108 18.67 -4.09 2.38
N THR A 109 19.35 -4.33 3.51
CA THR A 109 19.36 -5.64 4.17
C THR A 109 18.05 -5.90 4.93
N LYS A 110 17.30 -4.86 5.26
CA LYS A 110 15.99 -4.98 5.90
C LYS A 110 14.99 -5.66 4.97
N THR A 111 14.05 -6.36 5.56
CA THR A 111 12.91 -6.93 4.83
C THR A 111 11.93 -5.84 4.44
N PHE A 112 11.53 -5.82 3.17
CA PHE A 112 10.51 -4.91 2.68
C PHE A 112 9.15 -5.60 2.67
N VAL A 113 8.09 -4.84 2.95
CA VAL A 113 6.71 -5.33 2.94
C VAL A 113 6.36 -6.06 1.63
N PRO A 114 6.74 -5.57 0.43
CA PRO A 114 6.46 -6.28 -0.81
C PRO A 114 7.11 -7.68 -0.87
N GLU A 115 8.27 -7.90 -0.26
CA GLU A 115 8.89 -9.24 -0.18
C GLU A 115 8.05 -10.21 0.67
N LEU A 116 7.42 -9.70 1.74
CA LEU A 116 6.50 -10.49 2.55
C LEU A 116 5.21 -10.80 1.79
N MET A 117 4.74 -9.85 1.00
CA MET A 117 3.56 -10.05 0.14
C MET A 117 3.82 -11.10 -0.93
N GLN A 118 5.00 -11.10 -1.58
CA GLN A 118 5.40 -12.16 -2.51
C GLN A 118 5.44 -13.54 -1.83
N LYS A 119 6.06 -13.62 -0.65
CA LYS A 119 6.07 -14.87 0.14
C LYS A 119 4.67 -15.34 0.51
N ALA A 120 3.73 -14.41 0.70
CA ALA A 120 2.31 -14.72 0.92
C ALA A 120 1.55 -15.06 -0.38
N GLY A 121 2.22 -15.11 -1.54
CA GLY A 121 1.65 -15.51 -2.83
C GLY A 121 0.94 -14.37 -3.58
N TYR A 122 1.19 -13.12 -3.24
CA TYR A 122 0.69 -11.97 -4.00
C TYR A 122 1.58 -11.68 -5.20
N GLU A 123 0.98 -11.25 -6.30
CA GLU A 123 1.69 -10.54 -7.35
C GLU A 123 1.86 -9.08 -6.94
N THR A 124 3.10 -8.58 -6.95
CA THR A 124 3.44 -7.27 -6.38
C THR A 124 3.82 -6.27 -7.45
N GLY A 125 3.26 -5.06 -7.37
CA GLY A 125 3.56 -3.98 -8.31
C GLY A 125 3.74 -2.63 -7.63
N ILE A 126 4.58 -1.77 -8.24
CA ILE A 126 4.65 -0.34 -7.89
C ILE A 126 4.73 0.52 -9.14
N VAL A 127 3.93 1.58 -9.18
CA VAL A 127 3.87 2.54 -10.28
C VAL A 127 4.00 3.96 -9.74
N GLY A 128 4.72 4.82 -10.46
CA GLY A 128 4.86 6.24 -10.14
C GLY A 128 6.08 6.55 -9.29
N LYS A 129 5.95 7.43 -8.29
CA LYS A 129 7.09 7.94 -7.53
C LYS A 129 7.65 6.90 -6.56
N TRP A 130 8.84 6.41 -6.86
CA TRP A 130 9.63 5.58 -5.94
C TRP A 130 10.46 6.43 -4.99
N HIS A 131 11.31 7.27 -5.53
CA HIS A 131 12.11 8.27 -4.82
C HIS A 131 12.90 7.71 -3.62
N MET A 132 13.41 6.50 -3.72
CA MET A 132 14.38 5.94 -2.79
C MET A 132 15.69 5.66 -3.52
N MET A 133 16.81 5.74 -2.78
CA MET A 133 18.15 5.61 -3.34
C MET A 133 18.55 4.15 -3.60
N CYS A 134 17.57 3.30 -3.87
CA CYS A 134 17.79 1.88 -4.14
C CYS A 134 16.81 1.37 -5.21
N ARG A 135 17.14 0.21 -5.80
CA ARG A 135 16.23 -0.52 -6.69
C ARG A 135 14.98 -0.95 -5.92
N PRO A 136 13.76 -0.89 -6.54
CA PRO A 136 12.56 -1.47 -5.94
C PRO A 136 12.77 -2.94 -5.59
N LYS A 137 12.53 -3.29 -4.33
CA LYS A 137 12.79 -4.61 -3.77
C LYS A 137 11.49 -5.31 -3.41
N GLY A 138 11.34 -6.57 -3.81
CA GLY A 138 10.13 -7.35 -3.56
C GLY A 138 8.96 -7.01 -4.50
N PHE A 139 9.25 -6.45 -5.67
CA PHE A 139 8.25 -6.18 -6.70
C PHE A 139 8.48 -7.03 -7.95
N ASP A 140 7.43 -7.70 -8.39
CA ASP A 140 7.41 -8.43 -9.67
C ASP A 140 7.34 -7.45 -10.85
N TYR A 141 6.66 -6.33 -10.64
CA TYR A 141 6.49 -5.26 -11.63
C TYR A 141 6.78 -3.89 -11.01
N TYR A 142 7.54 -3.07 -11.72
CA TYR A 142 7.63 -1.65 -11.39
C TYR A 142 7.73 -0.78 -12.65
N TYR A 143 7.07 0.38 -12.57
CA TYR A 143 7.10 1.44 -13.58
C TYR A 143 7.24 2.77 -12.84
N ILE A 144 8.48 3.19 -12.57
CA ILE A 144 8.80 4.23 -11.59
C ILE A 144 9.40 5.48 -12.20
N LEU A 145 9.00 6.62 -11.65
CA LEU A 145 9.54 7.94 -12.01
C LEU A 145 11.01 8.08 -11.62
N ASP A 146 11.74 8.85 -12.42
CA ASP A 146 13.09 9.30 -12.10
C ASP A 146 13.05 10.29 -10.94
N GLY A 147 13.60 9.91 -9.79
CA GLY A 147 13.65 10.71 -8.57
C GLY A 147 12.30 11.29 -8.16
N GLN A 148 12.22 12.63 -8.14
CA GLN A 148 10.96 13.38 -7.85
C GLN A 148 9.94 13.30 -9.00
N GLY A 149 10.36 12.94 -10.19
CA GLY A 149 9.57 13.01 -11.41
C GLY A 149 9.28 14.44 -11.90
N LYS A 150 8.94 14.56 -13.16
CA LYS A 150 8.40 15.78 -13.77
C LYS A 150 6.90 15.63 -13.93
N TYR A 151 6.15 16.74 -13.91
CA TYR A 151 4.72 16.71 -14.19
C TYR A 151 4.41 16.42 -15.65
N TYR A 152 5.20 16.99 -16.56
CA TYR A 152 5.05 16.78 -18.01
C TYR A 152 6.24 16.00 -18.55
N ASN A 153 5.96 15.07 -19.42
CA ASN A 153 6.93 14.24 -20.12
C ASN A 153 7.98 13.65 -19.17
N PRO A 154 7.53 12.93 -18.12
CA PRO A 154 8.42 12.35 -17.12
C PRO A 154 9.28 11.25 -17.72
N ASN A 155 10.40 10.98 -17.05
CA ASN A 155 11.19 9.79 -17.32
C ASN A 155 10.74 8.67 -16.40
N PHE A 156 10.59 7.46 -16.97
CA PHE A 156 10.28 6.24 -16.24
C PHE A 156 11.37 5.19 -16.38
N CYS A 157 11.47 4.35 -15.38
CA CYS A 157 12.30 3.16 -15.35
C CYS A 157 11.43 1.95 -15.04
N THR A 158 11.65 0.83 -15.74
CA THR A 158 10.79 -0.35 -15.69
C THR A 158 11.50 -1.57 -15.14
N THR A 159 10.75 -2.60 -14.81
CA THR A 159 11.26 -3.91 -14.39
C THR A 159 12.34 -4.43 -15.37
N GLY A 160 13.45 -4.87 -14.80
CA GLY A 160 14.61 -5.33 -15.60
C GLY A 160 15.53 -4.22 -16.13
N ASN A 161 15.10 -2.95 -16.09
CA ASN A 161 15.83 -1.81 -16.64
C ASN A 161 16.19 -0.74 -15.60
N TYR A 162 16.38 -1.11 -14.33
CA TYR A 162 16.69 -0.15 -13.28
C TYR A 162 17.93 0.71 -13.62
N GLY A 163 17.76 2.03 -13.45
CA GLY A 163 18.78 3.02 -13.81
C GLY A 163 18.76 3.46 -15.29
N LYS A 164 17.97 2.78 -16.14
CA LYS A 164 17.78 3.18 -17.54
C LYS A 164 16.41 3.85 -17.67
N TYR A 165 16.42 5.17 -17.64
CA TYR A 165 15.20 5.98 -17.71
C TYR A 165 14.88 6.36 -19.14
N LYS A 166 13.60 6.25 -19.50
CA LYS A 166 13.07 6.64 -20.81
C LYS A 166 11.97 7.67 -20.65
N GLN A 167 12.04 8.74 -21.43
CA GLN A 167 11.01 9.77 -21.43
C GLN A 167 9.71 9.24 -22.04
N GLU A 168 8.60 9.57 -21.43
CA GLU A 168 7.26 9.29 -21.93
C GLU A 168 6.47 10.59 -22.03
N MET A 169 5.82 10.79 -23.18
CA MET A 169 5.06 12.02 -23.45
C MET A 169 3.71 11.98 -22.76
N GLY A 170 3.40 13.03 -22.01
CA GLY A 170 2.13 13.17 -21.31
C GLY A 170 2.25 13.73 -19.90
N TYR A 171 1.16 13.66 -19.16
CA TYR A 171 1.08 14.16 -17.78
C TYR A 171 1.31 13.03 -16.77
N ALA A 172 2.18 13.25 -15.81
CA ALA A 172 2.66 12.20 -14.89
C ALA A 172 1.54 11.45 -14.14
N THR A 173 0.49 12.16 -13.69
CA THR A 173 -0.62 11.51 -12.97
C THR A 173 -1.42 10.60 -13.91
N THR A 174 -1.68 11.06 -15.13
CA THR A 174 -2.37 10.29 -16.17
C THR A 174 -1.56 9.05 -16.55
N LEU A 175 -0.27 9.21 -16.86
CA LEU A 175 0.62 8.12 -17.21
C LEU A 175 0.77 7.09 -16.07
N THR A 176 0.97 7.55 -14.83
CA THR A 176 1.01 6.67 -13.65
C THR A 176 -0.28 5.86 -13.51
N THR A 177 -1.44 6.48 -13.74
CA THR A 177 -2.73 5.79 -13.69
C THR A 177 -2.85 4.75 -14.81
N GLN A 178 -2.43 5.09 -16.03
CA GLN A 178 -2.45 4.16 -17.17
C GLN A 178 -1.60 2.93 -16.90
N HIS A 179 -0.36 3.10 -16.43
CA HIS A 179 0.51 1.96 -16.07
C HIS A 179 -0.01 1.13 -14.89
N ALA A 180 -0.75 1.75 -13.96
CA ALA A 180 -1.43 1.00 -12.92
C ALA A 180 -2.58 0.13 -13.49
N ILE A 181 -3.35 0.66 -14.44
CA ILE A 181 -4.40 -0.09 -15.15
C ILE A 181 -3.78 -1.21 -15.98
N GLU A 182 -2.71 -0.94 -16.71
CA GLU A 182 -1.98 -1.94 -17.50
C GLU A 182 -1.51 -3.11 -16.61
N PHE A 183 -0.96 -2.84 -15.42
CA PHE A 183 -0.65 -3.90 -14.46
C PHE A 183 -1.89 -4.71 -14.10
N LEU A 184 -3.01 -4.06 -13.79
CA LEU A 184 -4.26 -4.74 -13.41
C LEU A 184 -4.82 -5.59 -14.56
N ASP A 185 -4.63 -5.19 -15.81
CA ASP A 185 -5.10 -5.91 -16.99
C ASP A 185 -4.23 -7.14 -17.30
N HIS A 186 -2.92 -7.03 -17.12
CA HIS A 186 -1.95 -8.06 -17.50
C HIS A 186 -1.53 -8.99 -16.34
N ARG A 187 -1.91 -8.67 -15.09
CA ARG A 187 -1.56 -9.47 -13.90
C ARG A 187 -2.06 -10.91 -14.00
N GLN A 188 -1.47 -11.79 -13.23
CA GLN A 188 -1.94 -13.17 -13.05
C GLN A 188 -3.30 -13.16 -12.34
N LYS A 189 -4.36 -13.58 -13.04
CA LYS A 189 -5.75 -13.46 -12.55
C LYS A 189 -6.08 -14.47 -11.43
N ASP A 190 -5.31 -15.53 -11.30
CA ASP A 190 -5.41 -16.57 -10.28
C ASP A 190 -4.71 -16.23 -8.95
N LYS A 191 -3.93 -15.13 -8.94
CA LYS A 191 -3.26 -14.64 -7.74
C LYS A 191 -3.88 -13.34 -7.21
N PRO A 192 -3.90 -13.13 -5.89
CA PRO A 192 -4.17 -11.82 -5.35
C PRO A 192 -3.01 -10.88 -5.69
N PHE A 193 -3.31 -9.59 -5.85
CA PHE A 193 -2.27 -8.59 -6.11
C PHE A 193 -2.09 -7.62 -4.94
N CYS A 194 -0.87 -7.06 -4.83
CA CYS A 194 -0.55 -5.93 -3.97
C CYS A 194 0.11 -4.86 -4.85
N LEU A 195 -0.66 -3.83 -5.21
CA LEU A 195 -0.24 -2.75 -6.10
C LEU A 195 -0.13 -1.44 -5.34
N TYR A 196 1.04 -0.81 -5.44
CA TYR A 196 1.31 0.53 -4.95
C TYR A 196 1.25 1.52 -6.12
N VAL A 197 0.38 2.53 -6.02
CA VAL A 197 0.26 3.62 -6.99
C VAL A 197 0.64 4.92 -6.30
N HIS A 198 1.84 5.40 -6.59
CA HIS A 198 2.42 6.56 -5.93
C HIS A 198 2.43 7.76 -6.86
N HIS A 199 1.44 8.64 -6.73
CA HIS A 199 1.38 9.86 -7.51
C HIS A 199 2.40 10.90 -7.03
N LYS A 200 3.00 11.65 -7.98
CA LYS A 200 3.78 12.84 -7.70
C LYS A 200 2.89 13.99 -7.20
N ALA A 201 1.70 14.11 -7.76
CA ALA A 201 0.76 15.18 -7.42
C ALA A 201 0.20 15.01 -5.99
N PRO A 202 -0.06 16.12 -5.27
CA PRO A 202 0.12 17.52 -5.67
C PRO A 202 1.44 18.17 -5.20
N HIS A 203 2.55 17.41 -5.04
CA HIS A 203 3.85 17.98 -4.67
C HIS A 203 4.20 19.21 -5.53
N ARG A 204 4.85 20.22 -4.92
CA ARG A 204 5.37 21.38 -5.67
C ARG A 204 6.16 20.92 -6.93
N SER A 205 6.15 21.58 -8.10
CA SER A 205 5.69 22.96 -8.34
C SER A 205 4.23 23.12 -8.78
N TRP A 206 3.33 22.20 -8.46
CA TRP A 206 1.89 22.33 -8.67
C TRP A 206 1.46 22.61 -10.12
N PHE A 207 2.10 22.02 -11.10
CA PHE A 207 1.67 22.12 -12.49
C PHE A 207 0.44 21.23 -12.71
N ALA A 208 -0.70 21.87 -12.89
CA ALA A 208 -1.96 21.17 -13.18
C ALA A 208 -2.00 20.68 -14.63
N GLU A 209 -2.73 19.60 -14.89
CA GLU A 209 -3.03 19.16 -16.25
C GLU A 209 -4.05 20.12 -16.87
N PRO A 210 -3.89 20.58 -18.14
CA PRO A 210 -4.74 21.62 -18.75
C PRO A 210 -6.23 21.33 -18.69
N LYS A 211 -6.65 20.05 -18.75
CA LYS A 211 -8.07 19.67 -18.66
C LYS A 211 -8.70 19.91 -17.28
N HIS A 212 -7.92 20.31 -16.29
CA HIS A 212 -8.35 20.58 -14.91
C HIS A 212 -8.14 22.03 -14.48
N ILE A 213 -7.87 22.94 -15.43
CA ILE A 213 -7.69 24.38 -15.19
C ILE A 213 -8.95 25.14 -15.56
#